data_cbe83c3cf3ade9fa28835892b93fa39c
#
_entry.id   cbe83c3cf3ade9fa28835892b93fa39c
#
_cell.length_a   1.000
_cell.length_b   1.000
_cell.length_c   1.000
_cell.angle_alpha   90.00
_cell.angle_beta   90.00
_cell.angle_gamma   90.00
#
_symmetry.space_group_name_H-M   'P 1'
#
loop_
_entity.id
_entity.type
_entity.pdbx_description
1 polymer ?
#
loop_
_entity_poly.entity_id
_entity_poly.type
_entity_poly.pdbx_seq_one_letter_code
_entity_poly.pdbx_strand_id
1 'polypeptide(L)'
;MADKGGDRIMELKNRSQYLDKLISVQDMEVIKVVTGIRRCGKSSLLKLMMAHLREQGVMEEQILSMNFESMQFADMDSKSLYQYVMERAPKGKRLYLFLDEVQKVRDWQDAVNSFRVDLDCDIYVTGSNAYLLSSELSTYLSGRYVEIKMLPLSFREFLDFHGYLLEEYKAPNGTMKQRAKGKGGEAYELRDLFEAYAQFGGMPALAEAELDQERANMLLDGIYSAVVVRDILERGKRKEQRAVTDALLLRKIILFLADNIGNNTSAASIGRTLVSEGLLDDGRKTKPAVQTISAYIDALLESYIFYEVKRFDIKGKDYLRTLGKYYIVDPGLRTYLLGNRGGDVGHILENIVYFELLRRGYEVAIGKVGEKEIDFIATKMNEKKYIQVTDNMNAPETRARELAPLQAVQDNYEKIVIAMDCDLISDVDGIKIVKALDFLLSEV
;
A
#
# COMPACT_ATOMS: atom_id res chain seq x y z
N MET A 1 43.93 8.12 14.39
CA MET A 1 43.54 8.15 12.96
C MET A 1 42.03 8.24 12.93
N ALA A 2 41.50 9.38 12.52
CA ALA A 2 40.09 9.72 12.59
C ALA A 2 39.27 8.91 11.57
N ASP A 3 38.21 8.34 12.08
CA ASP A 3 37.15 7.70 11.34
C ASP A 3 36.52 8.70 10.36
N LYS A 4 36.70 8.48 9.06
CA LYS A 4 36.06 9.25 7.97
C LYS A 4 35.01 8.37 7.31
N GLY A 5 34.08 7.86 8.09
CA GLY A 5 32.81 7.34 7.63
C GLY A 5 31.77 8.46 7.71
N GLY A 6 31.77 9.37 6.75
CA GLY A 6 30.70 10.35 6.61
C GLY A 6 29.42 9.65 6.18
N ASP A 7 28.62 9.17 7.14
CA ASP A 7 27.21 8.91 6.93
C ASP A 7 26.60 10.21 6.38
N ARG A 8 26.25 10.20 5.09
CA ARG A 8 25.20 11.08 4.60
C ARG A 8 23.96 10.68 5.39
N ILE A 9 23.71 11.39 6.49
CA ILE A 9 22.43 11.34 7.20
C ILE A 9 21.41 11.84 6.17
N MET A 10 20.83 10.92 5.42
CA MET A 10 19.64 11.20 4.64
C MET A 10 18.62 11.69 5.66
N GLU A 11 18.22 12.94 5.58
CA GLU A 11 17.21 13.53 6.45
C GLU A 11 15.97 12.64 6.36
N LEU A 12 15.68 11.90 7.44
CA LEU A 12 14.54 10.98 7.49
C LEU A 12 13.29 11.82 7.41
N LYS A 13 12.66 11.82 6.24
CA LYS A 13 11.38 12.51 6.07
C LYS A 13 10.29 11.84 6.90
N ASN A 14 9.60 12.64 7.67
CA ASN A 14 8.55 12.18 8.55
C ASN A 14 7.35 11.66 7.74
N ARG A 15 6.82 10.51 8.16
CA ARG A 15 5.54 9.94 7.71
C ARG A 15 4.62 9.90 8.94
N SER A 16 4.18 11.09 9.37
CA SER A 16 3.46 11.33 10.63
C SER A 16 2.31 10.34 10.82
N GLN A 17 1.50 10.10 9.82
CA GLN A 17 0.36 9.19 9.89
C GLN A 17 0.74 7.77 10.38
N TYR A 18 1.90 7.25 10.00
CA TYR A 18 2.37 5.93 10.42
C TYR A 18 3.12 5.99 11.75
N LEU A 19 3.92 7.05 11.96
CA LEU A 19 4.64 7.26 13.20
C LEU A 19 3.65 7.46 14.36
N ASP A 20 2.62 8.28 14.18
CA ASP A 20 1.59 8.53 15.19
C ASP A 20 0.83 7.25 15.56
N LYS A 21 0.57 6.36 14.58
CA LYS A 21 0.02 5.03 14.84
C LYS A 21 0.95 4.17 15.70
N LEU A 22 2.27 4.18 15.46
CA LEU A 22 3.24 3.48 16.30
C LEU A 22 3.28 4.05 17.70
N ILE A 23 3.33 5.38 17.83
CA ILE A 23 3.34 6.09 19.12
C ILE A 23 2.05 5.79 19.90
N SER A 24 0.89 5.75 19.26
CA SER A 24 -0.38 5.47 19.95
C SER A 24 -0.47 4.09 20.60
N VAL A 25 0.36 3.16 20.18
CA VAL A 25 0.45 1.79 20.72
C VAL A 25 1.78 1.50 21.42
N GLN A 26 2.62 2.54 21.60
CA GLN A 26 3.87 2.45 22.36
C GLN A 26 3.59 1.96 23.79
N ASP A 27 4.48 1.14 24.32
CA ASP A 27 4.41 0.57 25.68
C ASP A 27 3.20 -0.33 25.95
N MET A 28 2.32 -0.56 24.98
CA MET A 28 1.26 -1.56 25.09
C MET A 28 1.85 -2.98 24.95
N GLU A 29 1.25 -3.92 25.68
CA GLU A 29 1.67 -5.34 25.69
C GLU A 29 1.28 -6.09 24.42
N VAL A 30 1.51 -5.45 23.26
CA VAL A 30 1.26 -6.02 21.93
C VAL A 30 2.49 -5.86 21.04
N ILE A 31 2.71 -6.80 20.13
CA ILE A 31 3.76 -6.71 19.13
C ILE A 31 3.31 -5.73 18.04
N LYS A 32 4.14 -4.74 17.68
CA LYS A 32 3.89 -3.79 16.58
C LYS A 32 4.46 -4.38 15.31
N VAL A 33 3.58 -4.75 14.39
CA VAL A 33 3.96 -5.40 13.13
C VAL A 33 3.77 -4.41 11.98
N VAL A 34 4.87 -3.95 11.39
CA VAL A 34 4.84 -3.06 10.23
C VAL A 34 4.97 -3.88 8.96
N THR A 35 3.91 -3.92 8.16
CA THR A 35 3.86 -4.65 6.89
C THR A 35 3.77 -3.69 5.69
N GLY A 36 3.98 -4.19 4.50
CA GLY A 36 3.82 -3.44 3.24
C GLY A 36 4.87 -3.82 2.21
N ILE A 37 4.65 -3.36 0.97
CA ILE A 37 5.53 -3.66 -0.15
C ILE A 37 6.99 -3.32 0.14
N ARG A 38 7.90 -4.03 -0.50
CA ARG A 38 9.34 -3.76 -0.42
C ARG A 38 9.65 -2.31 -0.81
N ARG A 39 10.56 -1.66 -0.07
CA ARG A 39 10.99 -0.26 -0.28
C ARG A 39 9.91 0.82 -0.07
N CYS A 40 8.78 0.52 0.57
CA CYS A 40 7.78 1.54 0.96
C CYS A 40 8.18 2.37 2.19
N GLY A 41 9.32 2.09 2.84
CA GLY A 41 9.86 2.89 3.94
C GLY A 41 9.73 2.28 5.35
N LYS A 42 9.45 0.97 5.49
CA LYS A 42 9.29 0.28 6.79
C LYS A 42 10.49 0.46 7.72
N SER A 43 11.70 0.19 7.23
CA SER A 43 12.94 0.37 8.01
C SER A 43 13.17 1.83 8.43
N SER A 44 12.77 2.78 7.57
CA SER A 44 12.83 4.22 7.90
C SER A 44 11.83 4.58 9.00
N LEU A 45 10.63 3.98 9.00
CA LEU A 45 9.65 4.17 10.06
C LEU A 45 10.16 3.65 11.41
N LEU A 46 10.85 2.50 11.44
CA LEU A 46 11.51 2.03 12.66
C LEU A 46 12.58 3.01 13.15
N LYS A 47 13.37 3.58 12.24
CA LYS A 47 14.39 4.60 12.60
C LYS A 47 13.74 5.87 13.16
N LEU A 48 12.61 6.32 12.60
CA LEU A 48 11.83 7.44 13.14
C LEU A 48 11.31 7.14 14.54
N MET A 49 10.80 5.93 14.78
CA MET A 49 10.35 5.53 16.13
C MET A 49 11.50 5.47 17.13
N MET A 50 12.66 4.95 16.73
CA MET A 50 13.87 4.98 17.58
C MET A 50 14.32 6.41 17.89
N ALA A 51 14.25 7.33 16.92
CA ALA A 51 14.56 8.75 17.15
C ALA A 51 13.57 9.37 18.16
N HIS A 52 12.28 9.11 17.99
CA HIS A 52 11.24 9.54 18.93
C HIS A 52 11.49 9.04 20.36
N LEU A 53 11.85 7.76 20.55
CA LEU A 53 12.18 7.20 21.88
C LEU A 53 13.39 7.94 22.51
N ARG A 54 14.42 8.24 21.73
CA ARG A 54 15.59 9.01 22.21
C ARG A 54 15.19 10.43 22.63
N GLU A 55 14.33 11.09 21.89
CA GLU A 55 13.77 12.41 22.24
C GLU A 55 12.97 12.37 23.54
N GLN A 56 12.34 11.24 23.85
CA GLN A 56 11.65 11.00 25.11
C GLN A 56 12.60 10.62 26.27
N GLY A 57 13.91 10.55 26.02
CA GLY A 57 14.91 10.26 27.04
C GLY A 57 15.18 8.76 27.27
N VAL A 58 14.71 7.87 26.37
CA VAL A 58 15.07 6.46 26.40
C VAL A 58 16.57 6.31 26.10
N MET A 59 17.29 5.60 26.96
CA MET A 59 18.74 5.44 26.84
C MET A 59 19.10 4.47 25.73
N GLU A 60 20.25 4.67 25.07
CA GLU A 60 20.69 3.84 23.94
C GLU A 60 20.79 2.33 24.31
N GLU A 61 21.15 2.01 25.52
CA GLU A 61 21.21 0.64 26.05
C GLU A 61 19.84 -0.07 26.11
N GLN A 62 18.74 0.71 26.07
CA GLN A 62 17.36 0.20 26.05
C GLN A 62 16.82 -0.02 24.64
N ILE A 63 17.56 0.43 23.61
CA ILE A 63 17.13 0.31 22.20
C ILE A 63 18.01 -0.73 21.51
N LEU A 64 17.44 -1.89 21.18
CA LEU A 64 18.12 -2.94 20.44
C LEU A 64 17.52 -3.08 19.05
N SER A 65 18.30 -2.79 18.02
CA SER A 65 17.86 -2.86 16.61
C SER A 65 18.66 -3.91 15.85
N MET A 66 17.97 -4.79 15.15
CA MET A 66 18.56 -5.84 14.31
C MET A 66 17.92 -5.81 12.92
N ASN A 67 18.75 -5.67 11.89
CA ASN A 67 18.31 -5.79 10.50
C ASN A 67 18.80 -7.12 9.91
N PHE A 68 17.88 -8.03 9.66
CA PHE A 68 18.18 -9.38 9.17
C PHE A 68 18.52 -9.43 7.66
N GLU A 69 18.62 -8.30 6.98
CA GLU A 69 19.29 -8.21 5.67
C GLU A 69 20.82 -8.18 5.79
N SER A 70 21.35 -7.87 6.99
CA SER A 70 22.77 -7.85 7.25
C SER A 70 23.37 -9.27 7.36
N MET A 71 24.55 -9.46 6.76
CA MET A 71 25.34 -10.70 6.90
C MET A 71 25.70 -11.04 8.37
N GLN A 72 25.69 -10.05 9.26
CA GLN A 72 25.91 -10.23 10.70
C GLN A 72 24.89 -11.21 11.31
N PHE A 73 23.68 -11.29 10.75
CA PHE A 73 22.59 -12.13 11.23
C PHE A 73 22.20 -13.23 10.24
N ALA A 74 23.10 -13.55 9.29
CA ALA A 74 22.86 -14.64 8.36
C ALA A 74 22.66 -15.97 9.08
N ASP A 75 21.71 -16.77 8.58
CA ASP A 75 21.39 -18.10 9.11
C ASP A 75 20.92 -18.15 10.59
N MET A 76 20.52 -17.00 11.16
CA MET A 76 19.96 -16.94 12.51
C MET A 76 18.64 -17.71 12.59
N ASP A 77 18.49 -18.49 13.65
CA ASP A 77 17.25 -19.17 14.04
C ASP A 77 16.67 -18.58 15.33
N SER A 78 15.52 -19.08 15.77
CA SER A 78 14.84 -18.61 16.98
C SER A 78 15.70 -18.70 18.23
N LYS A 79 16.50 -19.77 18.39
CA LYS A 79 17.35 -19.97 19.58
C LYS A 79 18.50 -18.98 19.61
N SER A 80 19.17 -18.81 18.49
CA SER A 80 20.28 -17.84 18.35
C SER A 80 19.79 -16.41 18.53
N LEU A 81 18.60 -16.08 17.99
CA LEU A 81 17.95 -14.79 18.21
C LEU A 81 17.64 -14.57 19.69
N TYR A 82 17.06 -15.57 20.36
CA TYR A 82 16.74 -15.49 21.77
C TYR A 82 17.98 -15.22 22.62
N GLN A 83 19.04 -16.02 22.44
CA GLN A 83 20.30 -15.85 23.16
C GLN A 83 20.93 -14.47 22.93
N TYR A 84 20.98 -14.02 21.67
CA TYR A 84 21.55 -12.73 21.30
C TYR A 84 20.87 -11.56 22.02
N VAL A 85 19.53 -11.58 22.10
CA VAL A 85 18.73 -10.55 22.77
C VAL A 85 18.91 -10.63 24.29
N MET A 86 18.83 -11.84 24.87
CA MET A 86 18.98 -12.03 26.33
C MET A 86 20.33 -11.56 26.86
N GLU A 87 21.41 -11.75 26.11
CA GLU A 87 22.76 -11.27 26.49
C GLU A 87 22.87 -9.73 26.50
N ARG A 88 22.00 -9.04 25.75
CA ARG A 88 22.04 -7.58 25.56
C ARG A 88 20.91 -6.84 26.24
N ALA A 89 19.93 -7.57 26.77
CA ALA A 89 18.80 -6.95 27.46
C ALA A 89 19.27 -6.18 28.72
N PRO A 90 18.84 -4.91 28.90
CA PRO A 90 19.22 -4.11 30.04
C PRO A 90 18.58 -4.65 31.32
N LYS A 91 19.37 -4.75 32.38
CA LYS A 91 18.85 -5.27 33.69
C LYS A 91 17.96 -4.20 34.35
N GLY A 92 16.73 -4.59 34.67
CA GLY A 92 15.80 -3.74 35.43
C GLY A 92 15.28 -2.51 34.69
N LYS A 93 15.43 -2.48 33.37
CA LYS A 93 14.89 -1.43 32.48
C LYS A 93 14.16 -2.06 31.32
N ARG A 94 13.15 -1.34 30.79
CA ARG A 94 12.40 -1.76 29.61
C ARG A 94 13.27 -1.80 28.37
N LEU A 95 13.19 -2.86 27.59
CA LEU A 95 13.85 -3.03 26.30
C LEU A 95 12.89 -2.64 25.17
N TYR A 96 13.34 -1.78 24.26
CA TYR A 96 12.68 -1.49 22.97
C TYR A 96 13.39 -2.28 21.88
N LEU A 97 12.72 -3.33 21.37
CA LEU A 97 13.31 -4.29 20.44
C LEU A 97 12.79 -4.08 19.02
N PHE A 98 13.68 -3.76 18.09
CA PHE A 98 13.38 -3.51 16.69
C PHE A 98 13.96 -4.61 15.80
N LEU A 99 13.11 -5.43 15.19
CA LEU A 99 13.46 -6.57 14.36
C LEU A 99 13.03 -6.30 12.90
N ASP A 100 13.96 -5.83 12.08
CA ASP A 100 13.71 -5.45 10.68
C ASP A 100 13.88 -6.67 9.75
N GLU A 101 12.88 -6.93 8.88
CA GLU A 101 12.78 -8.08 7.97
C GLU A 101 12.85 -9.43 8.73
N VAL A 102 12.11 -9.54 9.84
CA VAL A 102 12.15 -10.65 10.78
C VAL A 102 11.85 -12.02 10.16
N GLN A 103 11.12 -12.07 9.04
CA GLN A 103 10.81 -13.33 8.32
C GLN A 103 12.05 -14.04 7.75
N LYS A 104 13.22 -13.44 7.81
CA LYS A 104 14.49 -14.08 7.44
C LYS A 104 15.02 -15.00 8.54
N VAL A 105 14.58 -14.82 9.78
CA VAL A 105 14.92 -15.68 10.91
C VAL A 105 13.97 -16.87 10.90
N ARG A 106 14.52 -18.09 10.94
CA ARG A 106 13.70 -19.30 11.00
C ARG A 106 13.04 -19.41 12.38
N ASP A 107 11.72 -19.69 12.37
CA ASP A 107 10.89 -19.84 13.56
C ASP A 107 10.96 -18.64 14.53
N TRP A 108 11.11 -17.43 13.98
CA TRP A 108 11.28 -16.18 14.72
C TRP A 108 10.16 -15.91 15.73
N GLN A 109 8.95 -16.38 15.46
CA GLN A 109 7.77 -16.20 16.30
C GLN A 109 7.95 -16.83 17.69
N ASP A 110 8.71 -17.93 17.80
CA ASP A 110 8.99 -18.58 19.07
C ASP A 110 9.86 -17.71 19.97
N ALA A 111 10.89 -17.09 19.39
CA ALA A 111 11.75 -16.15 20.11
C ALA A 111 10.95 -14.89 20.55
N VAL A 112 10.15 -14.31 19.66
CA VAL A 112 9.35 -13.11 19.97
C VAL A 112 8.31 -13.38 21.06
N ASN A 113 7.67 -14.56 21.07
CA ASN A 113 6.77 -14.96 22.15
C ASN A 113 7.53 -15.15 23.48
N SER A 114 8.74 -15.71 23.45
CA SER A 114 9.55 -15.88 24.65
C SER A 114 9.99 -14.54 25.24
N PHE A 115 10.39 -13.56 24.42
CA PHE A 115 10.73 -12.21 24.89
C PHE A 115 9.62 -11.55 25.70
N ARG A 116 8.36 -11.73 25.28
CA ARG A 116 7.19 -11.18 25.98
C ARG A 116 6.98 -11.79 27.35
N VAL A 117 7.45 -13.01 27.57
CA VAL A 117 7.34 -13.71 28.86
C VAL A 117 8.53 -13.40 29.78
N ASP A 118 9.73 -13.33 29.19
CA ASP A 118 10.99 -13.31 29.95
C ASP A 118 11.53 -11.90 30.17
N LEU A 119 11.05 -10.88 29.38
CA LEU A 119 11.57 -9.51 29.43
C LEU A 119 10.43 -8.49 29.57
N ASP A 120 10.72 -7.40 30.29
CA ASP A 120 9.94 -6.17 30.13
C ASP A 120 10.38 -5.50 28.84
N CYS A 121 9.61 -5.72 27.76
CA CYS A 121 9.99 -5.24 26.44
C CYS A 121 8.81 -4.73 25.62
N ASP A 122 9.15 -3.81 24.70
CA ASP A 122 8.27 -3.32 23.66
C ASP A 122 8.82 -3.74 22.29
N ILE A 123 8.05 -4.48 21.49
CA ILE A 123 8.56 -5.20 20.31
C ILE A 123 7.97 -4.62 19.02
N TYR A 124 8.86 -4.24 18.11
CA TYR A 124 8.56 -3.72 16.78
C TYR A 124 9.18 -4.65 15.73
N VAL A 125 8.36 -5.20 14.85
CA VAL A 125 8.84 -6.08 13.78
C VAL A 125 8.41 -5.56 12.42
N THR A 126 9.23 -5.77 11.39
CA THR A 126 8.83 -5.50 10.01
C THR A 126 8.90 -6.73 9.14
N GLY A 127 8.12 -6.70 8.06
CA GLY A 127 8.23 -7.64 6.96
C GLY A 127 7.59 -7.15 5.68
N SER A 128 8.20 -7.55 4.57
CA SER A 128 7.79 -7.14 3.22
C SER A 128 6.76 -8.07 2.58
N ASN A 129 6.13 -8.95 3.36
CA ASN A 129 5.20 -9.95 2.85
C ASN A 129 4.04 -10.21 3.82
N ALA A 130 2.81 -10.34 3.29
CA ALA A 130 1.60 -10.63 4.06
C ALA A 130 1.66 -11.98 4.80
N TYR A 131 2.54 -12.89 4.37
CA TYR A 131 2.78 -14.14 5.08
C TYR A 131 3.26 -13.95 6.53
N LEU A 132 3.86 -12.79 6.84
CA LEU A 132 4.21 -12.45 8.22
C LEU A 132 2.99 -12.52 9.16
N LEU A 133 1.79 -12.35 8.61
CA LEU A 133 0.51 -12.41 9.31
C LEU A 133 -0.44 -13.49 8.75
N SER A 134 0.10 -14.48 8.01
CA SER A 134 -0.70 -15.60 7.49
C SER A 134 -1.38 -16.37 8.63
N SER A 135 -2.39 -17.16 8.28
CA SER A 135 -3.22 -17.92 9.21
C SER A 135 -2.42 -18.75 10.23
N GLU A 136 -1.26 -19.27 9.85
CA GLU A 136 -0.36 -20.01 10.75
C GLU A 136 0.26 -19.09 11.81
N LEU A 137 0.74 -17.90 11.40
CA LEU A 137 1.32 -16.93 12.32
C LEU A 137 0.28 -16.15 13.11
N SER A 138 -0.88 -15.86 12.50
CA SER A 138 -2.00 -15.25 13.23
C SER A 138 -2.51 -16.15 14.35
N THR A 139 -2.39 -17.47 14.23
CA THR A 139 -2.72 -18.44 15.29
C THR A 139 -1.69 -18.37 16.44
N TYR A 140 -0.39 -18.31 16.13
CA TYR A 140 0.68 -18.20 17.13
C TYR A 140 0.68 -16.86 17.86
N LEU A 141 0.38 -15.76 17.16
CA LEU A 141 0.36 -14.40 17.70
C LEU A 141 -1.06 -13.89 17.97
N SER A 142 -2.07 -14.75 17.92
CA SER A 142 -3.49 -14.37 17.97
C SER A 142 -3.81 -13.46 19.16
N GLY A 143 -4.39 -12.28 18.84
CA GLY A 143 -4.77 -11.27 19.83
C GLY A 143 -3.59 -10.54 20.50
N ARG A 144 -2.35 -10.73 20.04
CA ARG A 144 -1.13 -10.21 20.68
C ARG A 144 -0.31 -9.29 19.80
N TYR A 145 -0.84 -8.84 18.66
CA TYR A 145 -0.18 -7.90 17.77
C TYR A 145 -1.14 -6.84 17.22
N VAL A 146 -0.57 -5.73 16.81
CA VAL A 146 -1.23 -4.69 16.04
C VAL A 146 -0.50 -4.55 14.71
N GLU A 147 -1.24 -4.65 13.60
CA GLU A 147 -0.68 -4.43 12.26
C GLU A 147 -0.75 -2.96 11.86
N ILE A 148 0.38 -2.44 11.39
CA ILE A 148 0.48 -1.14 10.72
C ILE A 148 0.86 -1.40 9.27
N LYS A 149 -0.14 -1.40 8.39
CA LYS A 149 0.04 -1.62 6.96
C LYS A 149 0.54 -0.35 6.28
N MET A 150 1.81 -0.36 5.87
CA MET A 150 2.47 0.78 5.26
C MET A 150 2.35 0.72 3.74
N LEU A 151 1.80 1.77 3.15
CA LEU A 151 1.63 1.94 1.71
C LEU A 151 2.72 2.86 1.13
N PRO A 152 2.95 2.89 -0.20
CA PRO A 152 3.70 3.96 -0.86
C PRO A 152 3.17 5.34 -0.48
N LEU A 153 3.87 6.41 -0.81
CA LEU A 153 3.48 7.78 -0.49
C LEU A 153 2.06 8.08 -1.02
N SER A 154 1.26 8.78 -0.21
CA SER A 154 0.04 9.43 -0.69
C SER A 154 0.39 10.60 -1.61
N PHE A 155 -0.59 11.19 -2.30
CA PHE A 155 -0.35 12.40 -3.09
C PHE A 155 0.18 13.55 -2.22
N ARG A 156 -0.36 13.73 -1.00
CA ARG A 156 0.14 14.73 -0.05
C ARG A 156 1.59 14.45 0.35
N GLU A 157 1.93 13.21 0.74
CA GLU A 157 3.30 12.82 1.06
C GLU A 157 4.24 12.94 -0.16
N PHE A 158 3.75 12.66 -1.38
CA PHE A 158 4.52 12.89 -2.60
C PHE A 158 4.91 14.35 -2.75
N LEU A 159 4.01 15.30 -2.53
CA LEU A 159 4.33 16.73 -2.55
C LEU A 159 5.41 17.07 -1.52
N ASP A 160 5.25 16.60 -0.26
CA ASP A 160 6.21 16.84 0.81
C ASP A 160 7.60 16.24 0.49
N PHE A 161 7.63 15.04 -0.07
CA PHE A 161 8.88 14.36 -0.41
C PHE A 161 9.63 15.03 -1.56
N HIS A 162 8.93 15.65 -2.49
CA HIS A 162 9.53 16.47 -3.55
C HIS A 162 9.82 17.91 -3.11
N GLY A 163 9.40 18.29 -1.90
CA GLY A 163 9.65 19.62 -1.33
C GLY A 163 8.71 20.69 -1.82
N TYR A 164 7.52 20.31 -2.26
CA TYR A 164 6.43 21.23 -2.56
C TYR A 164 5.68 21.62 -1.29
N LEU A 165 5.42 22.91 -1.14
CA LEU A 165 4.61 23.47 -0.04
C LEU A 165 3.25 23.90 -0.58
N LEU A 166 2.17 23.47 0.08
CA LEU A 166 0.82 23.90 -0.27
C LEU A 166 0.58 25.32 0.20
N GLU A 167 0.07 26.17 -0.67
CA GLU A 167 -0.36 27.53 -0.34
C GLU A 167 -1.76 27.82 -0.90
N GLU A 168 -2.54 28.57 -0.14
CA GLU A 168 -3.83 29.10 -0.60
C GLU A 168 -3.62 30.43 -1.33
N TYR A 169 -4.33 30.62 -2.43
CA TYR A 169 -4.31 31.88 -3.15
C TYR A 169 -5.71 32.26 -3.61
N LYS A 170 -5.94 33.55 -3.79
CA LYS A 170 -7.19 34.08 -4.30
C LYS A 170 -7.12 34.16 -5.83
N ALA A 171 -7.89 33.35 -6.52
CA ALA A 171 -7.98 33.36 -7.97
C ALA A 171 -8.62 34.68 -8.48
N PRO A 172 -8.41 35.07 -9.77
CA PRO A 172 -8.96 36.30 -10.34
C PRO A 172 -10.50 36.43 -10.23
N ASN A 173 -11.20 35.31 -10.21
CA ASN A 173 -12.66 35.25 -10.00
C ASN A 173 -13.07 35.37 -8.52
N GLY A 174 -12.12 35.60 -7.60
CA GLY A 174 -12.36 35.79 -6.17
C GLY A 174 -12.45 34.50 -5.36
N THR A 175 -12.40 33.30 -5.96
CA THR A 175 -12.43 32.03 -5.25
C THR A 175 -11.06 31.72 -4.62
N MET A 176 -11.06 31.14 -3.41
CA MET A 176 -9.86 30.57 -2.81
C MET A 176 -9.52 29.26 -3.52
N LYS A 177 -8.27 29.10 -3.92
CA LYS A 177 -7.73 27.90 -4.54
C LYS A 177 -6.41 27.52 -3.86
N GLN A 178 -6.04 26.26 -3.98
CA GLN A 178 -4.73 25.76 -3.56
C GLN A 178 -3.82 25.55 -4.75
N ARG A 179 -2.54 25.82 -4.55
CA ARG A 179 -1.44 25.48 -5.47
C ARG A 179 -0.22 25.03 -4.68
N ALA A 180 0.74 24.47 -5.35
CA ALA A 180 1.99 24.06 -4.74
C ALA A 180 3.11 25.08 -5.08
N LYS A 181 4.03 25.29 -4.14
CA LYS A 181 5.22 26.13 -4.30
C LYS A 181 6.46 25.28 -4.21
N GLY A 182 7.30 25.31 -5.22
CA GLY A 182 8.57 24.61 -5.26
C GLY A 182 9.64 25.28 -4.39
N LYS A 183 10.77 24.60 -4.19
CA LYS A 183 11.90 25.09 -3.40
C LYS A 183 12.50 26.40 -3.91
N GLY A 184 12.44 26.66 -5.22
CA GLY A 184 12.87 27.89 -5.87
C GLY A 184 11.86 29.02 -5.78
N GLY A 185 10.67 28.80 -5.24
CA GLY A 185 9.59 29.78 -5.13
C GLY A 185 8.61 29.78 -6.30
N GLU A 186 8.84 28.95 -7.31
CA GLU A 186 7.95 28.77 -8.47
C GLU A 186 6.61 28.12 -8.05
N ALA A 187 5.53 28.55 -8.68
CA ALA A 187 4.19 28.01 -8.43
C ALA A 187 3.82 26.92 -9.43
N TYR A 188 3.19 25.87 -8.94
CA TYR A 188 2.74 24.71 -9.72
C TYR A 188 1.25 24.49 -9.50
N GLU A 189 0.53 24.17 -10.57
CA GLU A 189 -0.85 23.73 -10.45
C GLU A 189 -0.90 22.30 -9.86
N LEU A 190 -1.82 22.09 -8.95
CA LEU A 190 -1.95 20.77 -8.29
C LEU A 190 -2.30 19.65 -9.26
N ARG A 191 -2.98 19.98 -10.38
CA ARG A 191 -3.31 19.00 -11.43
C ARG A 191 -2.05 18.46 -12.10
N ASP A 192 -1.11 19.33 -12.45
CA ASP A 192 0.14 18.91 -13.11
C ASP A 192 0.95 18.00 -12.18
N LEU A 193 0.98 18.31 -10.89
CA LEU A 193 1.66 17.49 -9.89
C LEU A 193 0.93 16.16 -9.63
N PHE A 194 -0.40 16.15 -9.73
CA PHE A 194 -1.16 14.91 -9.65
C PHE A 194 -0.90 14.01 -10.87
N GLU A 195 -0.82 14.58 -12.06
CA GLU A 195 -0.43 13.84 -13.27
C GLU A 195 0.99 13.26 -13.15
N ALA A 196 1.92 14.04 -12.57
CA ALA A 196 3.24 13.52 -12.24
C ALA A 196 3.19 12.37 -11.21
N TYR A 197 2.38 12.50 -10.14
CA TYR A 197 2.17 11.43 -9.17
C TYR A 197 1.55 10.17 -9.80
N ALA A 198 0.57 10.34 -10.68
CA ALA A 198 -0.05 9.24 -11.41
C ALA A 198 0.94 8.53 -12.36
N GLN A 199 1.89 9.27 -12.93
CA GLN A 199 2.90 8.76 -13.85
C GLN A 199 4.07 8.09 -13.11
N PHE A 200 4.65 8.77 -12.12
CA PHE A 200 5.86 8.35 -11.43
C PHE A 200 5.59 7.48 -10.20
N GLY A 201 4.42 7.63 -9.58
CA GLY A 201 4.04 6.88 -8.38
C GLY A 201 4.51 7.49 -7.08
N GLY A 202 4.25 6.75 -6.00
CA GLY A 202 4.54 7.13 -4.62
C GLY A 202 5.61 6.27 -3.93
N MET A 203 6.44 5.51 -4.67
CA MET A 203 7.54 4.81 -4.01
C MET A 203 8.59 5.82 -3.49
N PRO A 204 8.94 5.82 -2.18
CA PRO A 204 9.79 6.87 -1.59
C PRO A 204 11.11 7.12 -2.30
N ALA A 205 11.73 6.07 -2.86
CA ALA A 205 12.98 6.20 -3.60
C ALA A 205 12.84 7.04 -4.89
N LEU A 206 11.62 7.18 -5.44
CA LEU A 206 11.39 7.96 -6.65
C LEU A 206 11.48 9.47 -6.42
N ALA A 207 11.37 9.93 -5.17
CA ALA A 207 11.60 11.33 -4.84
C ALA A 207 13.04 11.78 -5.17
N GLU A 208 14.00 10.85 -5.22
CA GLU A 208 15.38 11.10 -5.61
C GLU A 208 15.58 11.15 -7.15
N ALA A 209 14.60 10.66 -7.90
CA ALA A 209 14.65 10.64 -9.37
C ALA A 209 14.33 12.00 -10.01
N GLU A 210 13.92 13.00 -9.22
CA GLU A 210 13.60 14.36 -9.67
C GLU A 210 12.59 14.41 -10.84
N LEU A 211 11.64 13.45 -10.87
CA LEU A 211 10.64 13.26 -11.93
C LEU A 211 11.25 12.98 -13.33
N ASP A 212 12.46 12.43 -13.36
CA ASP A 212 13.09 11.95 -14.58
C ASP A 212 12.63 10.52 -14.89
N GLN A 213 12.12 10.30 -16.11
CA GLN A 213 11.51 9.02 -16.48
C GLN A 213 12.52 7.87 -16.56
N GLU A 214 13.73 8.13 -17.02
CA GLU A 214 14.77 7.09 -17.14
C GLU A 214 15.23 6.64 -15.75
N ARG A 215 15.51 7.59 -14.85
CA ARG A 215 15.86 7.31 -13.47
C ARG A 215 14.72 6.59 -12.73
N ALA A 216 13.49 7.05 -12.91
CA ALA A 216 12.32 6.40 -12.32
C ALA A 216 12.18 4.94 -12.80
N ASN A 217 12.32 4.68 -14.09
CA ASN A 217 12.25 3.33 -14.63
C ASN A 217 13.36 2.43 -14.08
N MET A 218 14.60 2.92 -13.93
CA MET A 218 15.70 2.16 -13.33
C MET A 218 15.40 1.77 -11.87
N LEU A 219 14.85 2.71 -11.08
CA LEU A 219 14.47 2.43 -9.68
C LEU A 219 13.29 1.46 -9.59
N LEU A 220 12.27 1.62 -10.43
CA LEU A 220 11.09 0.75 -10.47
C LEU A 220 11.44 -0.66 -10.96
N ASP A 221 12.35 -0.80 -11.92
CA ASP A 221 12.89 -2.11 -12.33
C ASP A 221 13.54 -2.84 -11.15
N GLY A 222 14.37 -2.14 -10.39
CA GLY A 222 14.99 -2.69 -9.19
C GLY A 222 13.98 -3.09 -8.10
N ILE A 223 12.89 -2.34 -7.94
CA ILE A 223 11.81 -2.67 -7.01
C ILE A 223 11.03 -3.90 -7.51
N TYR A 224 10.59 -3.86 -8.76
CA TYR A 224 9.83 -4.94 -9.40
C TYR A 224 10.61 -6.25 -9.37
N SER A 225 11.88 -6.25 -9.79
CA SER A 225 12.74 -7.43 -9.80
C SER A 225 12.95 -7.98 -8.39
N ALA A 226 13.14 -7.11 -7.37
CA ALA A 226 13.29 -7.56 -6.00
C ALA A 226 12.02 -8.25 -5.47
N VAL A 227 10.83 -7.72 -5.77
CA VAL A 227 9.55 -8.32 -5.34
C VAL A 227 9.28 -9.61 -6.12
N VAL A 228 9.35 -9.57 -7.45
CA VAL A 228 9.01 -10.73 -8.30
C VAL A 228 10.02 -11.87 -8.13
N VAL A 229 11.33 -11.58 -8.17
CA VAL A 229 12.35 -12.63 -8.12
C VAL A 229 12.55 -13.13 -6.69
N ARG A 230 12.81 -12.22 -5.73
CA ARG A 230 13.14 -12.64 -4.35
C ARG A 230 11.90 -13.08 -3.56
N ASP A 231 10.84 -12.28 -3.60
CA ASP A 231 9.72 -12.50 -2.69
C ASP A 231 8.72 -13.53 -3.24
N ILE A 232 8.65 -13.73 -4.56
CA ILE A 232 7.73 -14.69 -5.18
C ILE A 232 8.45 -15.95 -5.66
N LEU A 233 9.42 -15.83 -6.60
CA LEU A 233 10.01 -17.00 -7.25
C LEU A 233 10.98 -17.78 -6.34
N GLU A 234 11.87 -17.11 -5.60
CA GLU A 234 12.83 -17.79 -4.72
C GLU A 234 12.13 -18.45 -3.51
N ARG A 235 11.06 -17.83 -3.03
CA ARG A 235 10.29 -18.34 -1.91
C ARG A 235 9.47 -19.57 -2.28
N GLY A 236 8.87 -19.59 -3.46
CA GLY A 236 8.18 -20.77 -3.99
C GLY A 236 9.07 -22.01 -4.00
N LYS A 237 10.39 -21.83 -4.16
CA LYS A 237 11.38 -22.92 -4.11
C LYS A 237 11.65 -23.45 -2.70
N ARG A 238 11.48 -22.62 -1.65
CA ARG A 238 11.78 -22.98 -0.24
C ARG A 238 10.63 -23.68 0.47
N LYS A 239 9.42 -23.54 -0.02
CA LYS A 239 8.22 -24.20 0.53
C LYS A 239 7.75 -25.22 -0.49
N GLU A 240 7.60 -26.46 -0.06
CA GLU A 240 7.03 -27.57 -0.86
C GLU A 240 5.56 -27.37 -1.28
N GLN A 241 4.99 -26.21 -1.01
CA GLN A 241 3.65 -25.82 -1.43
C GLN A 241 3.69 -25.21 -2.84
N ARG A 242 2.73 -25.55 -3.68
CA ARG A 242 2.45 -25.11 -5.08
C ARG A 242 3.30 -23.91 -5.53
N ALA A 243 4.55 -24.19 -5.89
CA ALA A 243 5.53 -23.17 -6.20
C ALA A 243 5.13 -22.40 -7.46
N VAL A 244 5.26 -21.07 -7.41
CA VAL A 244 5.28 -20.24 -8.62
C VAL A 244 6.60 -20.52 -9.33
N THR A 245 6.58 -21.35 -10.37
CA THR A 245 7.78 -21.85 -11.07
C THR A 245 7.93 -21.26 -12.45
N ASP A 246 6.85 -20.83 -13.10
CA ASP A 246 6.85 -20.26 -14.43
C ASP A 246 6.87 -18.73 -14.36
N ALA A 247 8.06 -18.14 -14.48
CA ALA A 247 8.27 -16.71 -14.44
C ALA A 247 7.59 -15.97 -15.61
N LEU A 248 7.45 -16.63 -16.78
CA LEU A 248 6.79 -16.05 -17.94
C LEU A 248 5.29 -15.93 -17.71
N LEU A 249 4.66 -16.98 -17.19
CA LEU A 249 3.23 -16.97 -16.83
C LEU A 249 2.96 -15.93 -15.73
N LEU A 250 3.84 -15.84 -14.71
CA LEU A 250 3.74 -14.82 -13.66
C LEU A 250 3.74 -13.41 -14.26
N ARG A 251 4.69 -13.12 -15.14
CA ARG A 251 4.78 -11.82 -15.81
C ARG A 251 3.52 -11.50 -16.62
N LYS A 252 2.96 -12.47 -17.34
CA LYS A 252 1.72 -12.29 -18.12
C LYS A 252 0.51 -11.99 -17.22
N ILE A 253 0.41 -12.67 -16.06
CA ILE A 253 -0.64 -12.40 -15.08
C ILE A 253 -0.47 -10.99 -14.48
N ILE A 254 0.76 -10.57 -14.17
CA ILE A 254 1.05 -9.22 -13.68
C ILE A 254 0.62 -8.16 -14.69
N LEU A 255 1.02 -8.31 -15.95
CA LEU A 255 0.64 -7.37 -17.02
C LEU A 255 -0.87 -7.31 -17.21
N PHE A 256 -1.53 -8.48 -17.19
CA PHE A 256 -2.99 -8.54 -17.30
C PHE A 256 -3.68 -7.80 -16.13
N LEU A 257 -3.27 -8.04 -14.90
CA LEU A 257 -3.85 -7.37 -13.73
C LEU A 257 -3.57 -5.86 -13.73
N ALA A 258 -2.36 -5.44 -14.13
CA ALA A 258 -2.01 -4.03 -14.24
C ALA A 258 -2.82 -3.31 -15.33
N ASP A 259 -3.13 -3.99 -16.43
CA ASP A 259 -3.96 -3.47 -17.53
C ASP A 259 -5.45 -3.40 -17.16
N ASN A 260 -5.90 -4.27 -16.28
CA ASN A 260 -7.30 -4.42 -15.88
C ASN A 260 -7.59 -3.95 -14.44
N ILE A 261 -6.82 -2.97 -13.92
CA ILE A 261 -7.13 -2.38 -12.61
C ILE A 261 -8.55 -1.82 -12.59
N GLY A 262 -9.27 -1.99 -11.49
CA GLY A 262 -10.65 -1.52 -11.37
C GLY A 262 -11.69 -2.33 -12.18
N ASN A 263 -11.28 -3.30 -12.99
CA ASN A 263 -12.19 -4.16 -13.73
C ASN A 263 -12.49 -5.46 -12.98
N ASN A 264 -13.73 -5.92 -13.09
CA ASN A 264 -14.16 -7.19 -12.52
C ASN A 264 -13.42 -8.39 -13.16
N THR A 265 -12.63 -9.10 -12.38
CA THR A 265 -11.72 -10.14 -12.87
C THR A 265 -11.82 -11.41 -12.03
N SER A 266 -11.55 -12.57 -12.64
CA SER A 266 -11.42 -13.88 -11.98
C SER A 266 -10.26 -14.67 -12.56
N ALA A 267 -9.70 -15.60 -11.80
CA ALA A 267 -8.66 -16.52 -12.29
C ALA A 267 -9.10 -17.28 -13.56
N ALA A 268 -10.39 -17.60 -13.65
CA ALA A 268 -10.96 -18.25 -14.84
C ALA A 268 -11.01 -17.33 -16.07
N SER A 269 -11.31 -16.02 -15.89
CA SER A 269 -11.29 -15.06 -16.99
C SER A 269 -9.87 -14.78 -17.47
N ILE A 270 -8.91 -14.61 -16.56
CA ILE A 270 -7.48 -14.45 -16.90
C ILE A 270 -7.03 -15.63 -17.77
N GLY A 271 -7.28 -16.87 -17.34
CA GLY A 271 -6.85 -18.04 -18.10
C GLY A 271 -7.49 -18.13 -19.50
N ARG A 272 -8.73 -17.66 -19.70
CA ARG A 272 -9.35 -17.58 -21.03
C ARG A 272 -8.66 -16.54 -21.89
N THR A 273 -8.44 -15.35 -21.39
CA THR A 273 -7.81 -14.26 -22.13
C THR A 273 -6.37 -14.60 -22.54
N LEU A 274 -5.58 -15.18 -21.64
CA LEU A 274 -4.21 -15.62 -21.96
C LEU A 274 -4.15 -16.61 -23.13
N VAL A 275 -5.16 -17.46 -23.28
CA VAL A 275 -5.27 -18.40 -24.42
C VAL A 275 -5.80 -17.70 -25.68
N SER A 276 -6.91 -16.94 -25.57
CA SER A 276 -7.56 -16.32 -26.73
C SER A 276 -6.68 -15.29 -27.44
N GLU A 277 -5.83 -14.61 -26.68
CA GLU A 277 -4.90 -13.59 -27.22
C GLU A 277 -3.52 -14.18 -27.62
N GLY A 278 -3.37 -15.49 -27.57
CA GLY A 278 -2.11 -16.14 -27.98
C GLY A 278 -0.93 -15.78 -27.09
N LEU A 279 -1.17 -15.31 -25.86
CA LEU A 279 -0.12 -14.87 -24.95
C LEU A 279 0.70 -16.02 -24.34
N LEU A 280 0.41 -17.29 -24.66
CA LEU A 280 1.16 -18.48 -24.25
C LEU A 280 2.11 -18.90 -25.38
N ASP A 281 3.34 -18.40 -25.40
CA ASP A 281 4.30 -18.44 -26.53
C ASP A 281 4.91 -19.79 -26.90
N ASP A 282 4.67 -20.84 -26.15
CA ASP A 282 5.40 -22.12 -26.33
C ASP A 282 4.53 -23.23 -26.95
N GLY A 283 3.57 -22.84 -27.80
CA GLY A 283 2.71 -23.82 -28.47
C GLY A 283 1.76 -24.57 -27.54
N ARG A 284 1.71 -24.20 -26.27
CA ARG A 284 0.74 -24.72 -25.30
C ARG A 284 -0.66 -24.25 -25.70
N LYS A 285 -1.37 -25.12 -26.37
CA LYS A 285 -2.82 -24.92 -26.66
C LYS A 285 -3.69 -25.15 -25.43
N THR A 286 -3.10 -25.57 -24.32
CA THR A 286 -3.84 -25.89 -23.08
C THR A 286 -3.84 -24.72 -22.13
N LYS A 287 -5.05 -24.27 -21.78
CA LYS A 287 -5.32 -23.26 -20.76
C LYS A 287 -4.66 -23.65 -19.42
N PRO A 288 -3.94 -22.75 -18.76
CA PRO A 288 -3.47 -22.99 -17.40
C PRO A 288 -4.64 -23.33 -16.46
N ALA A 289 -4.43 -24.27 -15.56
CA ALA A 289 -5.46 -24.63 -14.58
C ALA A 289 -5.83 -23.39 -13.73
N VAL A 290 -7.11 -23.25 -13.41
CA VAL A 290 -7.61 -22.13 -12.57
C VAL A 290 -6.88 -22.07 -11.24
N GLN A 291 -6.60 -23.24 -10.65
CA GLN A 291 -5.84 -23.33 -9.39
C GLN A 291 -4.40 -22.81 -9.52
N THR A 292 -3.77 -22.98 -10.68
CA THR A 292 -2.43 -22.42 -10.95
C THR A 292 -2.51 -20.90 -10.99
N ILE A 293 -3.45 -20.33 -11.75
CA ILE A 293 -3.62 -18.87 -11.84
C ILE A 293 -3.96 -18.30 -10.46
N SER A 294 -4.85 -18.93 -9.69
CA SER A 294 -5.16 -18.49 -8.32
C SER A 294 -3.91 -18.47 -7.44
N ALA A 295 -3.09 -19.52 -7.48
CA ALA A 295 -1.85 -19.54 -6.68
C ALA A 295 -0.86 -18.42 -7.05
N TYR A 296 -0.84 -18.02 -8.34
CA TYR A 296 -0.02 -16.88 -8.78
C TYR A 296 -0.60 -15.55 -8.33
N ILE A 297 -1.93 -15.40 -8.36
CA ILE A 297 -2.61 -14.22 -7.82
C ILE A 297 -2.36 -14.13 -6.31
N ASP A 298 -2.53 -15.22 -5.56
CA ASP A 298 -2.29 -15.26 -4.12
C ASP A 298 -0.86 -14.80 -3.78
N ALA A 299 0.14 -15.27 -4.54
CA ALA A 299 1.53 -14.83 -4.36
C ALA A 299 1.74 -13.32 -4.65
N LEU A 300 1.01 -12.75 -5.61
CA LEU A 300 1.03 -11.33 -5.91
C LEU A 300 0.35 -10.50 -4.80
N LEU A 301 -0.74 -10.99 -4.23
CA LEU A 301 -1.41 -10.35 -3.08
C LEU A 301 -0.53 -10.43 -1.82
N GLU A 302 0.10 -11.59 -1.58
CA GLU A 302 1.06 -11.76 -0.48
C GLU A 302 2.27 -10.84 -0.57
N SER A 303 2.72 -10.48 -1.78
CA SER A 303 3.84 -9.56 -1.99
C SER A 303 3.46 -8.07 -1.90
N TYR A 304 2.17 -7.77 -1.68
CA TYR A 304 1.62 -6.41 -1.67
C TYR A 304 1.76 -5.63 -2.99
N ILE A 305 2.02 -6.30 -4.12
CA ILE A 305 2.01 -5.64 -5.44
C ILE A 305 0.57 -5.32 -5.86
N PHE A 306 -0.35 -6.27 -5.64
CA PHE A 306 -1.77 -6.09 -5.90
C PHE A 306 -2.58 -6.27 -4.63
N TYR A 307 -3.77 -5.66 -4.64
CA TYR A 307 -4.79 -5.77 -3.60
C TYR A 307 -6.09 -6.19 -4.25
N GLU A 308 -6.73 -7.21 -3.70
CA GLU A 308 -8.05 -7.66 -4.13
C GLU A 308 -9.13 -6.93 -3.33
N VAL A 309 -10.15 -6.43 -4.03
CA VAL A 309 -11.35 -5.88 -3.40
C VAL A 309 -12.55 -6.73 -3.77
N LYS A 310 -13.17 -7.30 -2.75
CA LYS A 310 -14.34 -8.19 -2.89
C LYS A 310 -15.60 -7.38 -3.12
N ARG A 311 -16.54 -7.99 -3.82
CA ARG A 311 -17.85 -7.41 -4.08
C ARG A 311 -18.80 -7.72 -2.92
N PHE A 312 -19.60 -6.72 -2.54
CA PHE A 312 -20.61 -6.81 -1.51
C PHE A 312 -21.99 -6.48 -2.11
N ASP A 313 -22.94 -7.40 -1.98
CA ASP A 313 -24.32 -7.17 -2.39
C ASP A 313 -25.06 -6.37 -1.31
N ILE A 314 -25.39 -5.13 -1.63
CA ILE A 314 -26.03 -4.20 -0.68
C ILE A 314 -27.43 -4.68 -0.29
N LYS A 315 -28.17 -5.30 -1.22
CA LYS A 315 -29.52 -5.84 -0.95
C LYS A 315 -29.46 -7.18 -0.21
N GLY A 316 -28.58 -8.07 -0.65
CA GLY A 316 -28.37 -9.40 -0.03
C GLY A 316 -27.60 -9.34 1.29
N LYS A 317 -26.90 -8.23 1.57
CA LYS A 317 -26.03 -8.04 2.74
C LYS A 317 -24.96 -9.14 2.89
N ASP A 318 -24.38 -9.59 1.78
CA ASP A 318 -23.38 -10.66 1.78
C ASP A 318 -22.27 -10.39 0.75
N TYR A 319 -21.08 -10.94 1.03
CA TYR A 319 -19.96 -10.87 0.11
C TYR A 319 -20.12 -11.88 -1.02
N LEU A 320 -19.95 -11.41 -2.25
CA LEU A 320 -20.00 -12.25 -3.44
C LEU A 320 -18.70 -13.04 -3.59
N ARG A 321 -18.81 -14.34 -3.85
CA ARG A 321 -17.65 -15.25 -3.96
C ARG A 321 -16.97 -15.22 -5.32
N THR A 322 -17.61 -14.62 -6.32
CA THR A 322 -17.16 -14.60 -7.71
C THR A 322 -16.89 -13.17 -8.14
N LEU A 323 -15.80 -12.99 -8.85
CA LEU A 323 -15.32 -11.71 -9.37
C LEU A 323 -14.91 -10.72 -8.26
N GLY A 324 -13.73 -10.21 -8.37
CA GLY A 324 -13.20 -9.09 -7.58
C GLY A 324 -12.55 -8.08 -8.51
N LYS A 325 -12.26 -6.90 -7.98
CA LYS A 325 -11.37 -5.94 -8.65
C LYS A 325 -9.98 -6.04 -8.04
N TYR A 326 -8.97 -5.80 -8.85
CA TYR A 326 -7.58 -5.76 -8.40
C TYR A 326 -7.04 -4.35 -8.61
N TYR A 327 -6.31 -3.86 -7.60
CA TYR A 327 -5.65 -2.55 -7.64
C TYR A 327 -4.15 -2.75 -7.44
N ILE A 328 -3.35 -2.03 -8.22
CA ILE A 328 -1.90 -2.06 -8.10
C ILE A 328 -1.46 -1.05 -7.04
N VAL A 329 -0.54 -1.46 -6.17
CA VAL A 329 -0.14 -0.68 -4.98
C VAL A 329 0.43 0.70 -5.30
N ASP A 330 0.99 0.87 -6.50
CA ASP A 330 1.65 2.10 -6.91
C ASP A 330 1.39 2.38 -8.41
N PRO A 331 0.90 3.57 -8.78
CA PRO A 331 0.62 3.89 -10.18
C PRO A 331 1.89 3.97 -11.04
N GLY A 332 3.04 4.34 -10.46
CA GLY A 332 4.32 4.35 -11.18
C GLY A 332 4.77 2.95 -11.57
N LEU A 333 4.52 1.93 -10.72
CA LEU A 333 4.75 0.54 -11.11
C LEU A 333 3.88 0.12 -12.29
N ARG A 334 2.62 0.59 -12.35
CA ARG A 334 1.75 0.36 -13.52
C ARG A 334 2.32 1.00 -14.77
N THR A 335 2.73 2.25 -14.68
CA THR A 335 3.34 2.99 -15.80
C THR A 335 4.63 2.32 -16.28
N TYR A 336 5.47 1.85 -15.37
CA TYR A 336 6.67 1.07 -15.69
C TYR A 336 6.35 -0.22 -16.45
N LEU A 337 5.30 -0.94 -16.04
CA LEU A 337 4.91 -2.23 -16.64
C LEU A 337 4.27 -2.09 -18.02
N LEU A 338 3.45 -1.08 -18.24
CA LEU A 338 2.57 -0.94 -19.41
C LEU A 338 2.98 0.20 -20.34
N GLY A 339 3.90 1.06 -19.93
CA GLY A 339 4.16 2.36 -20.56
C GLY A 339 3.09 3.38 -20.20
N ASN A 340 3.35 4.64 -20.58
CA ASN A 340 2.38 5.72 -20.40
C ASN A 340 1.27 5.59 -21.48
N ARG A 341 0.07 5.22 -21.04
CA ARG A 341 -1.12 5.07 -21.89
C ARG A 341 -2.08 6.21 -21.59
N GLY A 342 -2.18 7.17 -22.50
CA GLY A 342 -3.22 8.20 -22.42
C GLY A 342 -4.62 7.57 -22.53
N GLY A 343 -5.54 7.93 -21.62
CA GLY A 343 -6.94 7.48 -21.66
C GLY A 343 -7.41 6.66 -20.45
N ASP A 344 -6.50 6.20 -19.59
CA ASP A 344 -6.84 5.39 -18.40
C ASP A 344 -7.02 6.23 -17.11
N VAL A 345 -7.22 7.54 -17.24
CA VAL A 345 -7.24 8.49 -16.11
C VAL A 345 -8.26 8.08 -15.04
N GLY A 346 -9.44 7.63 -15.44
CA GLY A 346 -10.49 7.20 -14.52
C GLY A 346 -10.07 6.01 -13.66
N HIS A 347 -9.50 4.96 -14.26
CA HIS A 347 -9.04 3.77 -13.52
C HIS A 347 -7.84 4.07 -12.62
N ILE A 348 -6.93 4.96 -13.05
CA ILE A 348 -5.81 5.40 -12.22
C ILE A 348 -6.30 6.21 -11.02
N LEU A 349 -7.27 7.11 -11.23
CA LEU A 349 -7.89 7.88 -10.15
C LEU A 349 -8.61 6.95 -9.16
N GLU A 350 -9.39 5.98 -9.66
CA GLU A 350 -10.06 4.96 -8.83
C GLU A 350 -9.04 4.18 -7.98
N ASN A 351 -7.92 3.75 -8.60
CA ASN A 351 -6.82 3.07 -7.90
C ASN A 351 -6.21 3.95 -6.78
N ILE A 352 -5.95 5.23 -7.06
CA ILE A 352 -5.39 6.17 -6.08
C ILE A 352 -6.38 6.41 -4.93
N VAL A 353 -7.65 6.62 -5.23
CA VAL A 353 -8.72 6.81 -4.22
C VAL A 353 -8.85 5.55 -3.34
N TYR A 354 -8.79 4.34 -3.91
CA TYR A 354 -8.80 3.10 -3.15
C TYR A 354 -7.70 3.08 -2.08
N PHE A 355 -6.44 3.35 -2.46
CA PHE A 355 -5.34 3.36 -1.50
C PHE A 355 -5.44 4.51 -0.50
N GLU A 356 -6.02 5.63 -0.87
CA GLU A 356 -6.28 6.72 0.06
C GLU A 356 -7.32 6.33 1.12
N LEU A 357 -8.37 5.63 0.73
CA LEU A 357 -9.36 5.08 1.67
C LEU A 357 -8.72 4.10 2.66
N LEU A 358 -7.83 3.21 2.19
CA LEU A 358 -7.08 2.31 3.08
C LEU A 358 -6.18 3.08 4.06
N ARG A 359 -5.49 4.16 3.62
CA ARG A 359 -4.66 5.01 4.51
C ARG A 359 -5.48 5.64 5.61
N ARG A 360 -6.69 6.08 5.28
CA ARG A 360 -7.67 6.63 6.22
C ARG A 360 -8.27 5.60 7.17
N GLY A 361 -7.91 4.32 7.00
CA GLY A 361 -8.34 3.21 7.88
C GLY A 361 -9.71 2.67 7.55
N TYR A 362 -10.23 2.89 6.34
CA TYR A 362 -11.46 2.26 5.87
C TYR A 362 -11.19 0.83 5.40
N GLU A 363 -12.11 -0.05 5.71
CA GLU A 363 -12.30 -1.31 4.99
C GLU A 363 -13.12 -1.00 3.72
N VAL A 364 -12.67 -1.53 2.58
CA VAL A 364 -13.24 -1.18 1.27
C VAL A 364 -13.77 -2.42 0.59
N ALA A 365 -15.00 -2.33 0.09
CA ALA A 365 -15.63 -3.33 -0.77
C ALA A 365 -16.20 -2.65 -2.01
N ILE A 366 -16.45 -3.42 -3.08
CA ILE A 366 -17.20 -2.94 -4.26
C ILE A 366 -18.68 -3.16 -4.00
N GLY A 367 -19.50 -2.13 -4.22
CA GLY A 367 -20.94 -2.21 -4.00
C GLY A 367 -21.67 -2.79 -5.22
N LYS A 368 -22.57 -3.75 -4.98
CA LYS A 368 -23.55 -4.18 -5.97
C LYS A 368 -24.96 -3.83 -5.51
N VAL A 369 -25.72 -3.11 -6.34
CA VAL A 369 -27.12 -2.76 -6.08
C VAL A 369 -27.98 -3.07 -7.32
N GLY A 370 -28.63 -4.25 -7.33
CA GLY A 370 -29.25 -4.79 -8.54
C GLY A 370 -28.22 -5.08 -9.62
N GLU A 371 -28.39 -4.51 -10.81
CA GLU A 371 -27.40 -4.62 -11.92
C GLU A 371 -26.34 -3.50 -11.91
N LYS A 372 -26.45 -2.54 -10.98
CA LYS A 372 -25.54 -1.39 -10.90
C LYS A 372 -24.39 -1.71 -9.94
N GLU A 373 -23.25 -1.10 -10.21
CA GLU A 373 -22.06 -1.18 -9.37
C GLU A 373 -21.74 0.17 -8.76
N ILE A 374 -21.31 0.18 -7.50
CA ILE A 374 -20.73 1.33 -6.80
C ILE A 374 -19.27 1.02 -6.61
N ASP A 375 -18.38 1.93 -6.99
CA ASP A 375 -16.96 1.70 -6.99
C ASP A 375 -16.47 1.29 -5.61
N PHE A 376 -16.88 2.01 -4.54
CA PHE A 376 -16.47 1.67 -3.19
C PHE A 376 -17.60 1.80 -2.16
N ILE A 377 -17.66 0.81 -1.27
CA ILE A 377 -18.28 0.89 0.04
C ILE A 377 -17.13 0.99 1.03
N ALA A 378 -16.97 2.15 1.65
CA ALA A 378 -15.93 2.39 2.65
C ALA A 378 -16.53 2.34 4.05
N THR A 379 -16.03 1.43 4.90
CA THR A 379 -16.53 1.21 6.27
C THR A 379 -15.41 1.40 7.28
N LYS A 380 -15.66 2.18 8.33
CA LYS A 380 -14.71 2.40 9.43
C LYS A 380 -15.50 2.60 10.72
N MET A 381 -15.35 1.69 11.69
CA MET A 381 -16.12 1.70 12.94
C MET A 381 -17.63 1.81 12.67
N ASN A 382 -18.24 2.97 12.98
CA ASN A 382 -19.66 3.25 12.79
C ASN A 382 -19.94 4.06 11.52
N GLU A 383 -18.92 4.41 10.75
CA GLU A 383 -19.06 5.13 9.48
C GLU A 383 -19.20 4.16 8.32
N LYS A 384 -20.10 4.46 7.40
CA LYS A 384 -20.24 3.81 6.12
C LYS A 384 -20.49 4.85 5.04
N LYS A 385 -19.75 4.77 3.95
CA LYS A 385 -19.87 5.69 2.82
C LYS A 385 -19.96 4.89 1.51
N TYR A 386 -20.79 5.39 0.60
CA TYR A 386 -20.87 4.90 -0.76
C TYR A 386 -20.17 5.90 -1.67
N ILE A 387 -19.18 5.46 -2.40
CA ILE A 387 -18.28 6.33 -3.16
C ILE A 387 -18.25 5.89 -4.62
N GLN A 388 -18.49 6.85 -5.51
CA GLN A 388 -18.27 6.72 -6.93
C GLN A 388 -17.08 7.60 -7.33
N VAL A 389 -16.24 7.13 -8.25
CA VAL A 389 -15.03 7.85 -8.69
C VAL A 389 -15.10 8.08 -10.19
N THR A 390 -14.90 9.32 -10.63
CA THR A 390 -14.96 9.65 -12.04
C THR A 390 -13.98 10.76 -12.40
N ASP A 391 -13.53 10.79 -13.65
CA ASP A 391 -12.71 11.88 -14.15
C ASP A 391 -13.51 13.19 -14.30
N ASN A 392 -14.76 13.12 -14.81
CA ASN A 392 -15.51 14.31 -15.15
C ASN A 392 -17.01 14.20 -14.83
N MET A 393 -17.54 15.20 -14.11
CA MET A 393 -18.97 15.33 -13.76
C MET A 393 -19.69 16.43 -14.53
N ASN A 394 -19.01 17.16 -15.42
CA ASN A 394 -19.59 18.33 -16.11
C ASN A 394 -20.58 17.91 -17.20
N ALA A 395 -20.32 16.82 -17.94
CA ALA A 395 -21.23 16.30 -18.94
C ALA A 395 -22.49 15.70 -18.29
N PRO A 396 -23.71 16.14 -18.70
CA PRO A 396 -24.97 15.67 -18.09
C PRO A 396 -25.16 14.16 -18.16
N GLU A 397 -24.78 13.52 -19.25
CA GLU A 397 -24.88 12.06 -19.43
C GLU A 397 -23.96 11.29 -18.47
N THR A 398 -22.70 11.74 -18.33
CA THR A 398 -21.75 11.16 -17.38
C THR A 398 -22.27 11.34 -15.97
N ARG A 399 -22.75 12.55 -15.63
CA ARG A 399 -23.33 12.83 -14.32
C ARG A 399 -24.49 11.90 -13.99
N ALA A 400 -25.44 11.72 -14.89
CA ALA A 400 -26.58 10.83 -14.70
C ALA A 400 -26.11 9.37 -14.47
N ARG A 401 -25.11 8.92 -15.22
CA ARG A 401 -24.53 7.57 -15.09
C ARG A 401 -23.88 7.37 -13.72
N GLU A 402 -23.06 8.31 -13.26
CA GLU A 402 -22.34 8.20 -11.99
C GLU A 402 -23.25 8.33 -10.76
N LEU A 403 -24.30 9.13 -10.85
CA LEU A 403 -25.29 9.27 -9.76
C LEU A 403 -26.24 8.07 -9.66
N ALA A 404 -26.57 7.42 -10.76
CA ALA A 404 -27.58 6.36 -10.81
C ALA A 404 -27.34 5.17 -9.84
N PRO A 405 -26.10 4.67 -9.62
CA PRO A 405 -25.84 3.63 -8.62
C PRO A 405 -26.12 4.12 -7.19
N LEU A 406 -25.67 5.33 -6.85
CA LEU A 406 -25.83 5.92 -5.52
C LEU A 406 -27.30 6.24 -5.19
N GLN A 407 -28.06 6.72 -6.18
CA GLN A 407 -29.52 6.96 -6.04
C GLN A 407 -30.32 5.66 -5.84
N ALA A 408 -29.81 4.52 -6.33
CA ALA A 408 -30.46 3.22 -6.15
C ALA A 408 -30.32 2.65 -4.73
N VAL A 409 -29.42 3.19 -3.90
CA VAL A 409 -29.23 2.81 -2.50
C VAL A 409 -30.25 3.53 -1.64
N GLN A 410 -31.07 2.77 -0.87
CA GLN A 410 -32.19 3.28 -0.09
C GLN A 410 -31.90 3.52 1.40
N ASP A 411 -30.63 3.38 1.81
CA ASP A 411 -30.22 3.71 3.17
C ASP A 411 -29.73 5.18 3.31
N ASN A 412 -29.53 5.62 4.56
CA ASN A 412 -29.19 6.99 4.91
C ASN A 412 -27.67 7.22 5.09
N TYR A 413 -26.82 6.28 4.69
CA TYR A 413 -25.40 6.49 4.77
C TYR A 413 -24.93 7.51 3.72
N GLU A 414 -23.80 8.14 4.01
CA GLU A 414 -23.23 9.18 3.16
C GLU A 414 -22.92 8.64 1.75
N LYS A 415 -23.31 9.42 0.74
CA LYS A 415 -23.10 9.13 -0.67
C LYS A 415 -22.24 10.23 -1.26
N ILE A 416 -21.13 9.83 -1.91
CA ILE A 416 -20.11 10.77 -2.39
C ILE A 416 -19.73 10.40 -3.82
N VAL A 417 -19.62 11.41 -4.69
CA VAL A 417 -18.88 11.29 -5.95
C VAL A 417 -17.59 12.03 -5.79
N ILE A 418 -16.45 11.34 -6.02
CA ILE A 418 -15.11 11.94 -6.08
C ILE A 418 -14.79 12.14 -7.55
N ALA A 419 -14.68 13.40 -7.99
CA ALA A 419 -14.46 13.75 -9.38
C ALA A 419 -13.21 14.62 -9.57
N MET A 420 -12.44 14.38 -10.63
CA MET A 420 -11.32 15.26 -10.97
C MET A 420 -11.84 16.63 -11.43
N ASP A 421 -12.83 16.63 -12.33
CA ASP A 421 -13.48 17.82 -12.84
C ASP A 421 -14.98 17.84 -12.46
N CYS A 422 -15.35 18.79 -11.60
CA CYS A 422 -16.74 19.05 -11.17
C CYS A 422 -16.94 20.55 -10.98
N ASP A 423 -17.26 21.29 -12.04
CA ASP A 423 -17.43 22.74 -11.98
C ASP A 423 -18.65 23.11 -11.12
N LEU A 424 -18.39 23.84 -10.03
CA LEU A 424 -19.38 24.50 -9.17
C LEU A 424 -20.54 23.61 -8.62
N ILE A 425 -20.44 22.28 -8.79
CA ILE A 425 -21.46 21.33 -8.31
C ILE A 425 -20.93 20.72 -6.99
N SER A 426 -21.60 20.97 -5.89
CA SER A 426 -21.22 20.45 -4.58
C SER A 426 -22.18 19.38 -4.05
N ASP A 427 -23.44 19.35 -4.53
CA ASP A 427 -24.47 18.40 -4.10
C ASP A 427 -25.49 18.19 -5.22
N VAL A 428 -25.99 16.95 -5.37
CA VAL A 428 -27.13 16.59 -6.22
C VAL A 428 -27.98 15.56 -5.48
N ASP A 429 -29.20 15.91 -5.11
CA ASP A 429 -30.15 15.03 -4.42
C ASP A 429 -29.58 14.40 -3.11
N GLY A 430 -28.80 15.18 -2.34
CA GLY A 430 -28.15 14.70 -1.12
C GLY A 430 -26.89 13.83 -1.37
N ILE A 431 -26.43 13.72 -2.61
CA ILE A 431 -25.17 13.09 -2.97
C ILE A 431 -24.10 14.18 -3.05
N LYS A 432 -23.10 14.12 -2.19
CA LYS A 432 -21.99 15.09 -2.19
C LYS A 432 -21.08 14.88 -3.40
N ILE A 433 -20.65 15.96 -4.01
CA ILE A 433 -19.65 15.95 -5.06
C ILE A 433 -18.39 16.64 -4.55
N VAL A 434 -17.28 15.91 -4.50
CA VAL A 434 -16.01 16.34 -3.92
C VAL A 434 -14.93 16.30 -5.01
N LYS A 435 -14.12 17.36 -5.10
CA LYS A 435 -12.96 17.36 -6.00
C LYS A 435 -11.94 16.34 -5.53
N ALA A 436 -11.41 15.55 -6.46
CA ALA A 436 -10.44 14.50 -6.15
C ALA A 436 -9.18 15.07 -5.47
N LEU A 437 -8.67 16.22 -5.92
CA LEU A 437 -7.50 16.84 -5.31
C LEU A 437 -7.78 17.30 -3.88
N ASP A 438 -8.95 17.89 -3.62
CA ASP A 438 -9.34 18.31 -2.27
C ASP A 438 -9.46 17.09 -1.34
N PHE A 439 -10.06 15.99 -1.84
CA PHE A 439 -10.13 14.73 -1.11
C PHE A 439 -8.75 14.18 -0.77
N LEU A 440 -7.82 14.14 -1.74
CA LEU A 440 -6.48 13.57 -1.57
C LEU A 440 -5.57 14.41 -0.67
N LEU A 441 -5.84 15.72 -0.58
CA LEU A 441 -5.05 16.67 0.22
C LEU A 441 -5.67 17.00 1.58
N SER A 442 -6.95 16.64 1.81
CA SER A 442 -7.58 16.82 3.13
C SER A 442 -6.88 15.99 4.21
N GLU A 443 -6.83 16.50 5.42
CA GLU A 443 -6.30 15.78 6.58
C GLU A 443 -7.14 14.55 6.91
N VAL A 444 -6.48 13.52 7.40
CA VAL A 444 -7.07 12.22 7.76
C VAL A 444 -7.64 12.27 9.17
#